data_ac92d0d1f592afe0f7e74402c9e4cb50
#
_entry.id   ac92d0d1f592afe0f7e74402c9e4cb50
#
_cell.length_a   1.000
_cell.length_b   1.000
_cell.length_c   1.000
_cell.angle_alpha   90.00
_cell.angle_beta   90.00
_cell.angle_gamma   90.00
#
_symmetry.space_group_name_H-M   'P 1'
#
loop_
_entity.id
_entity.type
_entity.pdbx_description
1 polymer ?
#
loop_
_entity_poly.entity_id
_entity_poly.type
_entity_poly.pdbx_seq_one_letter_code
_entity_poly.pdbx_strand_id
1 'polypeptide(L)'
;NDMHGKQKSLKVYPEGGSEPISSIEYFYKTNQSKSLRNEITTITKDGLVNNKAKAGLEIDMVFDERESVSTSDGFSIPIDVEGSSFGLFPLVIPSAWPSISSEYTRFRSISCTKVITRYGILDKVVAKDLGSNVETKNLAWDNETGEVMLTRTVNEFNDSIYSFNLPAHWVESGMGPAYQNVAFEANNIRFSDYHDVSNYFCVGDEILLCDEQKKVWVLSVDPANNQVVVIDEEGNTDYDTDKYNIKIIRSGYRNQQSVPVQSLTMMSDPIKKGKLEFSDVVNAGAVEYESNWDETLCEQFSATDKDEIPQNPFLTGEMGNYRVKRSWVYQTPRVQSNLNRNTNIRKDGVYQNFSSFYQNPTNDRIKNWEKVESGWTFASEATLFSPYGFELENRDALGRYSSSVYGYNFTLPMAVSFDSKYKESGNINFEDVKLNEESYVPHFTFDGVKGDKMSEECSHS
;
A
#
# COMPACT_ATOMS: atom_id res chain seq x y z
N ASN A 1 -26.77 -5.31 -11.14
CA ASN A 1 -26.21 -5.72 -12.44
C ASN A 1 -24.69 -5.83 -12.33
N ASP A 2 -24.21 -7.05 -12.19
CA ASP A 2 -22.79 -7.40 -11.90
C ASP A 2 -21.82 -6.98 -13.04
N MET A 3 -22.34 -6.56 -14.18
CA MET A 3 -21.58 -6.09 -15.33
C MET A 3 -21.69 -4.57 -15.56
N HIS A 4 -22.37 -3.85 -14.66
CA HIS A 4 -22.50 -2.40 -14.81
C HIS A 4 -21.13 -1.72 -14.76
N GLY A 5 -20.87 -0.82 -15.71
CA GLY A 5 -19.60 -0.12 -15.82
C GLY A 5 -18.44 -0.95 -16.38
N LYS A 6 -18.61 -2.23 -16.68
CA LYS A 6 -17.56 -3.06 -17.29
C LYS A 6 -17.50 -2.85 -18.80
N GLN A 7 -16.32 -2.52 -19.29
CA GLN A 7 -16.08 -2.30 -20.71
C GLN A 7 -16.21 -3.61 -21.50
N LYS A 8 -16.91 -3.60 -22.60
CA LYS A 8 -17.06 -4.74 -23.50
C LYS A 8 -16.11 -4.69 -24.69
N SER A 9 -16.02 -3.53 -25.33
CA SER A 9 -15.12 -3.34 -26.46
C SER A 9 -14.83 -1.86 -26.68
N LEU A 10 -13.68 -1.59 -27.28
CA LEU A 10 -13.28 -0.33 -27.89
C LEU A 10 -12.94 -0.60 -29.35
N LYS A 11 -13.49 0.18 -30.28
CA LYS A 11 -13.29 -0.01 -31.73
C LYS A 11 -12.99 1.32 -32.38
N VAL A 12 -11.98 1.33 -33.26
CA VAL A 12 -11.59 2.47 -34.07
C VAL A 12 -11.94 2.17 -35.51
N TYR A 13 -12.69 3.04 -36.14
CA TYR A 13 -13.11 2.91 -37.55
C TYR A 13 -12.42 3.96 -38.42
N PRO A 14 -12.08 3.63 -39.68
CA PRO A 14 -11.65 4.62 -40.63
C PRO A 14 -12.83 5.52 -41.02
N GLU A 15 -12.56 6.72 -41.46
CA GLU A 15 -13.61 7.64 -41.96
C GLU A 15 -14.40 7.00 -43.10
N GLY A 16 -15.73 6.90 -42.93
CA GLY A 16 -16.62 6.24 -43.89
C GLY A 16 -16.55 4.72 -43.95
N GLY A 17 -15.72 4.07 -43.13
CA GLY A 17 -15.60 2.61 -43.08
C GLY A 17 -16.57 1.95 -42.11
N SER A 18 -17.05 0.72 -42.46
CA SER A 18 -17.91 -0.09 -41.59
C SER A 18 -17.13 -1.10 -40.75
N GLU A 19 -15.90 -1.45 -41.14
CA GLU A 19 -15.05 -2.39 -40.44
C GLU A 19 -14.01 -1.66 -39.58
N PRO A 20 -13.78 -2.08 -38.32
CA PRO A 20 -12.79 -1.45 -37.48
C PRO A 20 -11.35 -1.78 -37.94
N ILE A 21 -10.48 -0.78 -37.98
CA ILE A 21 -9.05 -0.94 -38.26
C ILE A 21 -8.31 -1.44 -37.01
N SER A 22 -8.83 -1.06 -35.81
CA SER A 22 -8.31 -1.52 -34.54
C SER A 22 -9.46 -1.80 -33.58
N SER A 23 -9.34 -2.85 -32.77
CA SER A 23 -10.33 -3.16 -31.73
C SER A 23 -9.71 -3.83 -30.52
N ILE A 24 -10.27 -3.54 -29.35
CA ILE A 24 -9.98 -4.25 -28.12
C ILE A 24 -11.30 -4.80 -27.60
N GLU A 25 -11.35 -6.11 -27.33
CA GLU A 25 -12.53 -6.78 -26.82
C GLU A 25 -12.21 -7.45 -25.47
N TYR A 26 -13.11 -7.24 -24.47
CA TYR A 26 -12.97 -7.73 -23.10
C TYR A 26 -13.93 -8.89 -22.87
N PHE A 27 -13.41 -10.00 -22.38
CA PHE A 27 -14.18 -11.20 -22.07
C PHE A 27 -14.11 -11.50 -20.58
N TYR A 28 -15.26 -11.71 -19.98
CA TYR A 28 -15.39 -11.98 -18.54
C TYR A 28 -15.69 -13.47 -18.32
N LYS A 29 -15.25 -13.99 -17.17
CA LYS A 29 -15.48 -15.42 -16.84
C LYS A 29 -16.97 -15.73 -16.75
N THR A 30 -17.41 -16.70 -17.55
CA THR A 30 -18.79 -17.18 -17.58
C THR A 30 -18.81 -18.72 -17.57
N ASN A 31 -19.95 -19.27 -17.10
CA ASN A 31 -20.25 -20.70 -17.25
C ASN A 31 -20.89 -21.00 -18.63
N GLN A 32 -21.22 -22.26 -18.88
CA GLN A 32 -21.87 -22.68 -20.13
C GLN A 32 -23.23 -22.00 -20.38
N SER A 33 -23.94 -21.61 -19.33
CA SER A 33 -25.22 -20.87 -19.41
C SER A 33 -25.03 -19.36 -19.56
N LYS A 34 -23.81 -18.88 -19.81
CA LYS A 34 -23.42 -17.46 -19.90
C LYS A 34 -23.67 -16.65 -18.63
N SER A 35 -23.85 -17.31 -17.49
CA SER A 35 -23.84 -16.65 -16.19
C SER A 35 -22.40 -16.39 -15.71
N LEU A 36 -22.18 -15.33 -14.96
CA LEU A 36 -20.85 -14.98 -14.41
C LEU A 36 -20.35 -16.12 -13.52
N ARG A 37 -19.07 -16.46 -13.69
CA ARG A 37 -18.38 -17.45 -12.89
C ARG A 37 -17.38 -16.77 -11.97
N ASN A 38 -17.49 -17.06 -10.68
CA ASN A 38 -16.67 -16.44 -9.63
C ASN A 38 -15.48 -17.32 -9.19
N GLU A 39 -15.25 -18.47 -9.84
CA GLU A 39 -14.13 -19.35 -9.52
C GLU A 39 -12.89 -18.94 -10.30
N ILE A 40 -11.78 -18.77 -9.58
CA ILE A 40 -10.46 -18.45 -10.12
C ILE A 40 -9.41 -19.39 -9.57
N THR A 41 -8.26 -19.43 -10.26
CA THR A 41 -7.06 -20.06 -9.75
C THR A 41 -6.26 -19.04 -8.97
N THR A 42 -5.95 -19.30 -7.71
CA THR A 42 -5.10 -18.43 -6.90
C THR A 42 -3.78 -19.11 -6.55
N ILE A 43 -2.77 -18.29 -6.28
CA ILE A 43 -1.46 -18.72 -5.80
C ILE A 43 -1.28 -18.13 -4.41
N THR A 44 -0.86 -18.95 -3.46
CA THR A 44 -0.55 -18.52 -2.10
C THR A 44 0.92 -18.12 -1.98
N LYS A 45 1.26 -17.38 -0.94
CA LYS A 45 2.64 -16.99 -0.58
C LYS A 45 3.60 -18.19 -0.53
N ASP A 46 3.09 -19.41 -0.28
CA ASP A 46 3.83 -20.66 -0.30
C ASP A 46 4.00 -21.29 -1.68
N GLY A 47 3.56 -20.63 -2.74
CA GLY A 47 3.58 -21.13 -4.10
C GLY A 47 2.58 -22.27 -4.38
N LEU A 48 1.62 -22.50 -3.46
CA LEU A 48 0.56 -23.49 -3.67
C LEU A 48 -0.55 -22.92 -4.55
N VAL A 49 -1.08 -23.73 -5.43
CA VAL A 49 -2.12 -23.34 -6.38
C VAL A 49 -3.48 -23.88 -5.95
N ASN A 50 -4.46 -22.99 -5.78
CA ASN A 50 -5.85 -23.33 -5.50
C ASN A 50 -6.73 -22.99 -6.71
N ASN A 51 -7.28 -24.00 -7.37
CA ASN A 51 -8.09 -23.83 -8.59
C ASN A 51 -9.58 -23.51 -8.32
N LYS A 52 -10.00 -23.40 -7.07
CA LYS A 52 -11.39 -23.21 -6.67
C LYS A 52 -11.61 -22.01 -5.73
N ALA A 53 -10.70 -21.06 -5.75
CA ALA A 53 -10.89 -19.83 -5.01
C ALA A 53 -12.06 -19.02 -5.59
N LYS A 54 -12.76 -18.27 -4.74
CA LYS A 54 -13.87 -17.42 -5.18
C LYS A 54 -13.43 -15.97 -5.15
N ALA A 55 -13.73 -15.24 -6.21
CA ALA A 55 -13.47 -13.80 -6.34
C ALA A 55 -14.69 -13.08 -6.94
N GLY A 56 -14.59 -11.76 -7.12
CA GLY A 56 -15.68 -10.96 -7.67
C GLY A 56 -16.85 -10.76 -6.71
N LEU A 57 -16.57 -10.89 -5.40
CA LEU A 57 -17.52 -10.60 -4.33
C LEU A 57 -16.80 -9.77 -3.26
N GLU A 58 -17.27 -8.57 -3.04
CA GLU A 58 -16.84 -7.69 -1.97
C GLU A 58 -17.98 -7.50 -0.98
N ILE A 59 -17.67 -7.50 0.28
CA ILE A 59 -18.62 -7.32 1.37
C ILE A 59 -18.12 -6.21 2.27
N ASP A 60 -18.82 -5.07 2.24
CA ASP A 60 -18.58 -3.96 3.13
C ASP A 60 -19.62 -3.96 4.24
N MET A 61 -19.19 -3.72 5.46
CA MET A 61 -20.09 -3.57 6.61
C MET A 61 -19.83 -2.23 7.28
N VAL A 62 -20.88 -1.44 7.38
CA VAL A 62 -20.86 -0.16 8.09
C VAL A 62 -21.76 -0.27 9.31
N PHE A 63 -21.19 -0.01 10.47
CA PHE A 63 -21.91 0.06 11.73
C PHE A 63 -22.03 1.52 12.15
N ASP A 64 -23.26 1.98 12.39
CA ASP A 64 -23.54 3.29 12.98
C ASP A 64 -24.19 3.03 14.34
N GLU A 65 -23.46 3.37 15.41
CA GLU A 65 -23.94 3.26 16.78
C GLU A 65 -24.21 4.65 17.32
N ARG A 66 -25.44 4.85 17.81
CA ARG A 66 -25.85 6.09 18.46
C ARG A 66 -26.34 5.78 19.86
N GLU A 67 -25.77 6.45 20.83
CA GLU A 67 -26.19 6.38 22.21
C GLU A 67 -26.58 7.77 22.68
N SER A 68 -27.73 7.87 23.33
CA SER A 68 -28.17 9.08 24.03
C SER A 68 -28.52 8.69 25.47
N VAL A 69 -27.86 9.31 26.40
CA VAL A 69 -28.11 9.15 27.82
C VAL A 69 -28.68 10.47 28.36
N SER A 70 -29.83 10.41 28.96
CA SER A 70 -30.45 11.53 29.65
C SER A 70 -30.70 11.16 31.10
N THR A 71 -30.12 11.94 32.01
CA THR A 71 -30.37 11.82 33.44
C THR A 71 -31.10 13.10 33.89
N SER A 72 -32.24 12.94 34.49
CA SER A 72 -33.02 14.05 35.06
C SER A 72 -33.30 13.77 36.53
N ASP A 73 -32.72 14.58 37.37
CA ASP A 73 -33.00 14.56 38.81
C ASP A 73 -33.95 15.69 39.17
N GLY A 74 -35.10 15.32 39.65
CA GLY A 74 -36.15 16.29 40.09
C GLY A 74 -36.31 16.23 41.59
N PHE A 75 -36.25 17.40 42.21
CA PHE A 75 -36.64 17.58 43.61
C PHE A 75 -37.88 18.50 43.64
N SER A 76 -38.98 18.00 44.19
CA SER A 76 -40.16 18.80 44.37
C SER A 76 -40.72 18.65 45.79
N ILE A 77 -41.15 19.75 46.35
CA ILE A 77 -41.87 19.76 47.60
C ILE A 77 -43.29 20.28 47.29
N PRO A 78 -44.26 19.42 46.95
CA PRO A 78 -45.63 19.85 46.85
C PRO A 78 -46.12 20.21 48.25
N ILE A 79 -46.64 21.40 48.41
CA ILE A 79 -47.28 21.87 49.62
C ILE A 79 -48.77 21.80 49.35
N ASP A 80 -49.43 20.81 49.91
CA ASP A 80 -50.90 20.71 49.87
C ASP A 80 -51.47 21.32 51.15
N VAL A 81 -52.42 22.22 50.97
CA VAL A 81 -53.10 22.84 52.06
C VAL A 81 -54.55 22.33 52.08
N GLU A 82 -54.82 21.39 52.96
CA GLU A 82 -56.18 20.92 53.16
C GLU A 82 -56.88 21.79 54.25
N GLY A 83 -57.92 22.43 53.83
CA GLY A 83 -58.79 23.16 54.75
C GLY A 83 -59.99 22.35 55.17
N SER A 84 -60.03 21.93 56.42
CA SER A 84 -61.22 21.35 56.99
C SER A 84 -61.88 22.30 58.03
N SER A 85 -63.14 22.58 57.81
CA SER A 85 -63.90 23.42 58.80
C SER A 85 -64.52 22.55 59.87
N PHE A 86 -63.96 22.62 61.04
CA PHE A 86 -64.58 22.01 62.25
C PHE A 86 -65.24 23.12 63.07
N GLY A 87 -66.53 23.31 62.92
CA GLY A 87 -67.31 24.32 63.61
C GLY A 87 -66.93 25.77 63.22
N LEU A 88 -66.71 26.63 64.16
CA LEU A 88 -66.47 28.07 63.94
C LEU A 88 -65.00 28.45 63.65
N PHE A 89 -64.06 27.49 63.60
CA PHE A 89 -62.66 27.75 63.33
C PHE A 89 -62.14 26.91 62.15
N PRO A 90 -61.57 27.55 61.14
CA PRO A 90 -60.88 26.86 60.05
C PRO A 90 -59.53 26.33 60.58
N LEU A 91 -59.36 24.98 60.55
CA LEU A 91 -58.06 24.34 60.79
C LEU A 91 -57.38 24.08 59.43
N VAL A 92 -56.25 24.77 59.23
CA VAL A 92 -55.43 24.61 58.04
C VAL A 92 -54.24 23.72 58.46
N ILE A 93 -54.15 22.53 57.90
CA ILE A 93 -53.02 21.62 58.11
C ILE A 93 -52.20 21.62 56.85
N PRO A 94 -51.01 22.26 56.83
CA PRO A 94 -50.10 22.10 55.70
C PRO A 94 -49.41 20.77 55.77
N SER A 95 -49.53 19.98 54.72
CA SER A 95 -48.73 18.77 54.50
C SER A 95 -47.72 18.98 53.39
N ALA A 96 -46.44 18.79 53.69
CA ALA A 96 -45.37 18.87 52.75
C ALA A 96 -44.63 17.56 52.71
N TRP A 97 -44.60 16.90 51.54
CA TRP A 97 -43.87 15.66 51.37
C TRP A 97 -42.76 15.88 50.33
N PRO A 98 -41.49 15.76 50.69
CA PRO A 98 -40.41 15.80 49.68
C PRO A 98 -40.52 14.59 48.78
N SER A 99 -40.60 14.83 47.48
CA SER A 99 -40.49 13.77 46.46
C SER A 99 -39.21 13.99 45.66
N ILE A 100 -38.40 12.92 45.62
CA ILE A 100 -37.19 12.84 44.82
C ILE A 100 -37.53 11.93 43.67
N SER A 101 -37.43 12.44 42.44
CA SER A 101 -37.54 11.63 41.24
C SER A 101 -36.22 11.63 40.50
N SER A 102 -35.68 10.49 40.22
CA SER A 102 -34.55 10.31 39.32
C SER A 102 -34.99 9.49 38.13
N GLU A 103 -34.88 10.09 36.95
CA GLU A 103 -35.22 9.43 35.70
C GLU A 103 -33.94 9.24 34.91
N TYR A 104 -33.61 8.01 34.61
CA TYR A 104 -32.50 7.60 33.76
C TYR A 104 -33.04 7.01 32.47
N THR A 105 -32.86 7.72 31.35
CA THR A 105 -33.25 7.25 30.02
C THR A 105 -32.02 7.02 29.20
N ARG A 106 -31.81 5.79 28.75
CA ARG A 106 -30.75 5.40 27.82
C ARG A 106 -31.38 4.93 26.52
N PHE A 107 -31.11 5.65 25.46
CA PHE A 107 -31.48 5.25 24.10
C PHE A 107 -30.21 4.79 23.36
N ARG A 108 -30.22 3.56 22.84
CA ARG A 108 -29.15 3.02 22.03
C ARG A 108 -29.74 2.51 20.73
N SER A 109 -29.21 3.00 19.61
CA SER A 109 -29.57 2.56 18.27
C SER A 109 -28.34 2.08 17.55
N ILE A 110 -28.39 0.86 16.99
CA ILE A 110 -27.34 0.29 16.16
C ILE A 110 -27.93 0.04 14.78
N SER A 111 -27.32 0.65 13.78
CA SER A 111 -27.63 0.39 12.38
C SER A 111 -26.46 -0.33 11.72
N CYS A 112 -26.72 -1.51 11.15
CA CYS A 112 -25.73 -2.26 10.39
C CYS A 112 -26.15 -2.26 8.93
N THR A 113 -25.32 -1.64 8.08
CA THR A 113 -25.49 -1.67 6.62
C THR A 113 -24.48 -2.62 6.02
N LYS A 114 -24.95 -3.70 5.39
CA LYS A 114 -24.13 -4.65 4.66
C LYS A 114 -24.30 -4.41 3.16
N VAL A 115 -23.21 -3.98 2.51
CA VAL A 115 -23.15 -3.81 1.06
C VAL A 115 -22.44 -5.01 0.45
N ILE A 116 -23.11 -5.70 -0.46
CA ILE A 116 -22.55 -6.82 -1.19
C ILE A 116 -22.41 -6.42 -2.65
N THR A 117 -21.17 -6.21 -3.07
CA THR A 117 -20.82 -5.85 -4.44
C THR A 117 -20.35 -7.09 -5.18
N ARG A 118 -20.98 -7.38 -6.31
CA ARG A 118 -20.57 -8.45 -7.22
C ARG A 118 -20.12 -7.85 -8.53
N TYR A 119 -19.03 -8.39 -9.08
CA TYR A 119 -18.50 -7.95 -10.37
C TYR A 119 -17.97 -9.11 -11.22
N GLY A 120 -17.98 -8.90 -12.53
CA GLY A 120 -17.43 -9.87 -13.48
C GLY A 120 -15.90 -9.87 -13.44
N ILE A 121 -15.31 -11.06 -13.41
CA ILE A 121 -13.87 -11.25 -13.43
C ILE A 121 -13.40 -11.26 -14.88
N LEU A 122 -12.42 -10.40 -15.21
CA LEU A 122 -11.82 -10.35 -16.53
C LEU A 122 -11.03 -11.65 -16.80
N ASP A 123 -11.47 -12.41 -17.81
CA ASP A 123 -10.81 -13.66 -18.22
C ASP A 123 -9.73 -13.40 -19.27
N LYS A 124 -10.09 -12.65 -20.32
CA LYS A 124 -9.14 -12.33 -21.39
C LYS A 124 -9.47 -11.05 -22.12
N VAL A 125 -8.46 -10.49 -22.75
CA VAL A 125 -8.54 -9.36 -23.66
C VAL A 125 -8.04 -9.81 -25.02
N VAL A 126 -8.75 -9.44 -26.08
CA VAL A 126 -8.34 -9.69 -27.47
C VAL A 126 -8.14 -8.33 -28.14
N ALA A 127 -6.92 -8.04 -28.53
CA ALA A 127 -6.55 -6.86 -29.31
C ALA A 127 -6.35 -7.26 -30.77
N LYS A 128 -7.00 -6.51 -31.66
CA LYS A 128 -6.84 -6.64 -33.13
C LYS A 128 -6.37 -5.31 -33.67
N ASP A 129 -5.32 -5.34 -34.45
CA ASP A 129 -4.78 -4.15 -35.12
C ASP A 129 -4.23 -4.51 -36.50
N LEU A 130 -4.74 -3.85 -37.55
CA LEU A 130 -4.31 -4.05 -38.94
C LEU A 130 -4.18 -5.52 -39.36
N GLY A 131 -5.05 -6.39 -38.86
CA GLY A 131 -5.07 -7.84 -39.17
C GLY A 131 -4.26 -8.70 -38.22
N SER A 132 -3.45 -8.14 -37.35
CA SER A 132 -2.81 -8.85 -36.22
C SER A 132 -3.82 -9.12 -35.12
N ASN A 133 -3.70 -10.26 -34.43
CA ASN A 133 -4.57 -10.65 -33.33
C ASN A 133 -3.74 -11.15 -32.15
N VAL A 134 -3.83 -10.46 -31.01
CA VAL A 134 -3.14 -10.80 -29.77
C VAL A 134 -4.17 -11.07 -28.69
N GLU A 135 -4.11 -12.25 -28.07
CA GLU A 135 -4.94 -12.61 -26.94
C GLU A 135 -4.12 -12.63 -25.66
N THR A 136 -4.52 -11.86 -24.66
CA THR A 136 -3.96 -11.94 -23.30
C THR A 136 -5.01 -12.48 -22.34
N LYS A 137 -4.71 -13.59 -21.68
CA LYS A 137 -5.59 -14.28 -20.73
C LYS A 137 -5.01 -14.26 -19.33
N ASN A 138 -5.84 -13.91 -18.34
CA ASN A 138 -5.53 -14.02 -16.91
C ASN A 138 -5.64 -15.48 -16.48
N LEU A 139 -4.58 -16.05 -15.91
CA LEU A 139 -4.51 -17.46 -15.52
C LEU A 139 -4.59 -17.66 -14.02
N ALA A 140 -3.87 -16.82 -13.23
CA ALA A 140 -3.84 -16.95 -11.80
C ALA A 140 -3.76 -15.60 -11.10
N TRP A 141 -4.29 -15.55 -9.91
CA TRP A 141 -4.42 -14.38 -9.04
C TRP A 141 -3.76 -14.63 -7.69
N ASP A 142 -3.35 -13.58 -7.03
CA ASP A 142 -2.93 -13.63 -5.65
C ASP A 142 -4.08 -14.05 -4.74
N ASN A 143 -3.82 -14.96 -3.81
CA ASN A 143 -4.83 -15.50 -2.92
C ASN A 143 -5.29 -14.50 -1.84
N GLU A 144 -4.46 -13.52 -1.51
CA GLU A 144 -4.75 -12.52 -0.47
C GLU A 144 -5.49 -11.32 -1.04
N THR A 145 -5.03 -10.79 -2.16
CA THR A 145 -5.50 -9.52 -2.71
C THR A 145 -6.42 -9.66 -3.92
N GLY A 146 -6.38 -10.81 -4.61
CA GLY A 146 -7.10 -11.01 -5.86
C GLY A 146 -6.49 -10.30 -7.08
N GLU A 147 -5.28 -9.74 -6.96
CA GLU A 147 -4.55 -9.16 -8.08
C GLU A 147 -4.03 -10.23 -9.05
N VAL A 148 -3.93 -9.88 -10.34
CA VAL A 148 -3.48 -10.83 -11.37
C VAL A 148 -1.97 -11.03 -11.28
N MET A 149 -1.54 -12.26 -11.01
CA MET A 149 -0.13 -12.64 -10.94
C MET A 149 0.40 -13.28 -12.22
N LEU A 150 -0.41 -14.08 -12.89
CA LEU A 150 0.00 -14.86 -14.07
C LEU A 150 -0.94 -14.56 -15.23
N THR A 151 -0.33 -14.14 -16.34
CA THR A 151 -1.02 -13.97 -17.62
C THR A 151 -0.38 -14.83 -18.71
N ARG A 152 -1.17 -15.17 -19.72
CA ARG A 152 -0.70 -15.79 -20.94
C ARG A 152 -1.09 -14.92 -22.12
N THR A 153 -0.10 -14.51 -22.89
CA THR A 153 -0.31 -13.81 -24.16
C THR A 153 -0.04 -14.77 -25.31
N VAL A 154 -0.97 -14.86 -26.24
CA VAL A 154 -0.80 -15.60 -27.50
C VAL A 154 -0.58 -14.56 -28.60
N ASN A 155 0.56 -14.64 -29.24
CA ASN A 155 0.94 -13.73 -30.30
C ASN A 155 0.28 -14.14 -31.64
N GLU A 156 0.50 -13.34 -32.69
CA GLU A 156 0.00 -13.61 -34.05
C GLU A 156 0.49 -14.91 -34.67
N PHE A 157 1.60 -15.47 -34.16
CA PHE A 157 2.16 -16.79 -34.61
C PHE A 157 1.62 -17.96 -33.79
N ASN A 158 0.63 -17.71 -32.91
CA ASN A 158 0.05 -18.69 -32.02
C ASN A 158 1.04 -19.26 -30.97
N ASP A 159 2.07 -18.48 -30.63
CA ASP A 159 2.99 -18.83 -29.56
C ASP A 159 2.49 -18.27 -28.24
N SER A 160 2.54 -19.08 -27.19
CA SER A 160 2.16 -18.67 -25.84
C SER A 160 3.37 -18.13 -25.08
N ILE A 161 3.23 -16.92 -24.54
CA ILE A 161 4.19 -16.27 -23.65
C ILE A 161 3.50 -16.06 -22.32
N TYR A 162 4.16 -16.47 -21.25
CA TYR A 162 3.65 -16.35 -19.88
C TYR A 162 4.39 -15.23 -19.15
N SER A 163 3.63 -14.33 -18.53
CA SER A 163 4.19 -13.28 -17.68
C SER A 163 3.73 -13.50 -16.24
N PHE A 164 4.68 -13.57 -15.33
CA PHE A 164 4.44 -13.77 -13.91
C PHE A 164 5.01 -12.60 -13.11
N ASN A 165 4.21 -12.08 -12.18
CA ASN A 165 4.60 -11.01 -11.26
C ASN A 165 4.51 -11.52 -9.83
N LEU A 166 5.64 -11.49 -9.11
CA LEU A 166 5.69 -11.75 -7.67
C LEU A 166 5.27 -10.47 -6.92
N PRO A 167 4.19 -10.48 -6.13
CA PRO A 167 3.73 -9.28 -5.45
C PRO A 167 4.72 -8.80 -4.38
N ALA A 168 4.90 -7.49 -4.27
CA ALA A 168 5.83 -6.91 -3.30
C ALA A 168 5.45 -7.22 -1.85
N HIS A 169 4.17 -7.21 -1.51
CA HIS A 169 3.71 -7.47 -0.14
C HIS A 169 3.96 -8.91 0.36
N TRP A 170 4.32 -9.83 -0.52
CA TRP A 170 4.77 -11.16 -0.10
C TRP A 170 6.16 -11.12 0.53
N VAL A 171 7.00 -10.19 0.06
CA VAL A 171 8.37 -9.97 0.53
C VAL A 171 8.41 -8.88 1.60
N GLU A 172 7.85 -7.72 1.27
CA GLU A 172 7.75 -6.54 2.13
C GLU A 172 6.32 -6.44 2.68
N SER A 173 6.06 -7.05 3.82
CA SER A 173 4.70 -7.17 4.39
C SER A 173 4.01 -5.81 4.59
N GLY A 174 4.77 -4.75 4.92
CA GLY A 174 4.23 -3.40 5.07
C GLY A 174 3.66 -2.78 3.78
N MET A 175 3.93 -3.36 2.62
CA MET A 175 3.30 -2.96 1.35
C MET A 175 1.89 -3.56 1.17
N GLY A 176 1.45 -4.40 2.09
CA GLY A 176 0.15 -5.06 2.06
C GLY A 176 -1.05 -4.15 2.30
N PRO A 177 -2.27 -4.71 2.32
CA PRO A 177 -3.50 -3.95 2.46
C PRO A 177 -3.75 -3.47 3.89
N ALA A 178 -4.10 -2.19 4.03
CA ALA A 178 -4.30 -1.53 5.32
C ALA A 178 -5.50 -2.07 6.14
N TYR A 179 -6.46 -2.74 5.52
CA TYR A 179 -7.61 -3.31 6.24
C TYR A 179 -7.23 -4.43 7.22
N GLN A 180 -6.01 -4.96 7.15
CA GLN A 180 -5.58 -6.08 7.99
C GLN A 180 -5.59 -5.72 9.48
N ASN A 181 -5.21 -4.49 9.84
CA ASN A 181 -5.10 -4.08 11.24
C ASN A 181 -5.72 -2.73 11.57
N VAL A 182 -6.23 -1.97 10.60
CA VAL A 182 -6.89 -0.68 10.89
C VAL A 182 -8.07 -0.88 11.84
N ALA A 183 -8.22 0.04 12.81
CA ALA A 183 -9.21 0.00 13.88
C ALA A 183 -9.09 -1.19 14.88
N PHE A 184 -7.97 -1.90 14.88
CA PHE A 184 -7.67 -2.86 15.92
C PHE A 184 -7.62 -2.17 17.29
N GLU A 185 -8.30 -2.72 18.28
CA GLU A 185 -8.35 -2.23 19.67
C GLU A 185 -7.90 -3.32 20.62
N ALA A 186 -7.08 -2.93 21.59
CA ALA A 186 -6.64 -3.81 22.64
C ALA A 186 -6.79 -3.13 24.01
N ASN A 187 -7.52 -3.75 24.91
CA ASN A 187 -7.80 -3.24 26.25
C ASN A 187 -6.98 -4.01 27.29
N ASN A 188 -6.09 -3.35 28.00
CA ASN A 188 -5.25 -3.93 29.06
C ASN A 188 -4.53 -5.23 28.64
N ILE A 189 -4.18 -5.35 27.39
CA ILE A 189 -3.50 -6.53 26.85
C ILE A 189 -2.02 -6.21 26.75
N ARG A 190 -1.23 -7.06 27.36
CA ARG A 190 0.22 -7.06 27.16
C ARG A 190 0.50 -7.53 25.76
N PHE A 191 1.35 -6.83 25.03
CA PHE A 191 1.83 -7.35 23.73
C PHE A 191 2.45 -8.73 23.86
N SER A 192 3.02 -9.04 25.05
CA SER A 192 3.50 -10.38 25.41
C SER A 192 2.43 -11.47 25.45
N ASP A 193 1.15 -11.14 25.55
CA ASP A 193 0.05 -12.11 25.56
C ASP A 193 -0.37 -12.55 24.16
N TYR A 194 0.11 -11.87 23.10
CA TYR A 194 -0.11 -12.26 21.72
C TYR A 194 0.94 -13.28 21.25
N HIS A 195 0.48 -14.32 20.58
CA HIS A 195 1.35 -15.32 19.96
C HIS A 195 1.93 -14.84 18.64
N ASP A 196 2.51 -13.81 18.44
CA ASP A 196 3.04 -13.21 17.24
C ASP A 196 2.43 -11.83 16.99
N VAL A 197 3.10 -10.84 17.54
CA VAL A 197 2.71 -9.42 17.43
C VAL A 197 2.66 -8.94 15.98
N SER A 198 3.39 -9.58 15.05
CA SER A 198 3.38 -9.22 13.63
C SER A 198 2.05 -9.46 12.93
N ASN A 199 1.16 -10.27 13.54
CA ASN A 199 -0.20 -10.44 13.02
C ASN A 199 -1.12 -9.25 13.33
N TYR A 200 -0.74 -8.39 14.26
CA TYR A 200 -1.56 -7.28 14.75
C TYR A 200 -0.95 -5.92 14.45
N PHE A 201 0.38 -5.84 14.44
CA PHE A 201 1.12 -4.58 14.31
C PHE A 201 2.02 -4.58 13.09
N CYS A 202 2.06 -3.44 12.42
CA CYS A 202 2.96 -3.14 11.32
C CYS A 202 3.79 -1.91 11.65
N VAL A 203 5.05 -1.87 11.23
CA VAL A 203 5.89 -0.67 11.33
C VAL A 203 5.18 0.50 10.64
N GLY A 204 5.09 1.64 11.34
CA GLY A 204 4.38 2.82 10.87
C GLY A 204 2.87 2.84 11.20
N ASP A 205 2.34 1.87 11.96
CA ASP A 205 1.00 2.00 12.53
C ASP A 205 0.92 3.21 13.44
N GLU A 206 -0.07 4.07 13.25
CA GLU A 206 -0.38 5.18 14.13
C GLU A 206 -1.38 4.70 15.18
N ILE A 207 -0.94 4.70 16.43
CA ILE A 207 -1.68 4.16 17.58
C ILE A 207 -2.13 5.32 18.46
N LEU A 208 -3.38 5.32 18.87
CA LEU A 208 -3.89 6.15 19.95
C LEU A 208 -3.75 5.41 21.27
N LEU A 209 -3.02 6.00 22.22
CA LEU A 209 -3.04 5.60 23.62
C LEU A 209 -4.29 6.23 24.24
N CYS A 210 -5.35 5.42 24.39
CA CYS A 210 -6.69 5.92 24.73
C CYS A 210 -6.75 6.60 26.10
N ASP A 211 -5.95 6.14 27.05
CA ASP A 211 -5.93 6.66 28.42
C ASP A 211 -5.30 8.04 28.52
N GLU A 212 -4.33 8.34 27.68
CA GLU A 212 -3.61 9.64 27.63
C GLU A 212 -4.04 10.53 26.46
N GLN A 213 -4.86 10.00 25.54
CA GLN A 213 -5.24 10.67 24.28
C GLN A 213 -4.02 11.10 23.45
N LYS A 214 -2.93 10.33 23.56
CA LYS A 214 -1.66 10.58 22.88
C LYS A 214 -1.50 9.68 21.68
N LYS A 215 -0.92 10.21 20.59
CA LYS A 215 -0.58 9.44 19.38
C LYS A 215 0.86 8.98 19.46
N VAL A 216 1.10 7.74 19.05
CA VAL A 216 2.42 7.15 18.90
C VAL A 216 2.45 6.31 17.63
N TRP A 217 3.63 6.07 17.09
CA TRP A 217 3.86 5.25 15.89
C TRP A 217 4.65 4.00 16.23
N VAL A 218 4.32 2.89 15.61
CA VAL A 218 5.10 1.66 15.73
C VAL A 218 6.43 1.83 15.01
N LEU A 219 7.52 1.88 15.77
CA LEU A 219 8.88 2.01 15.28
C LEU A 219 9.46 0.66 14.85
N SER A 220 9.23 -0.39 15.64
CA SER A 220 9.66 -1.74 15.31
C SER A 220 8.73 -2.80 15.89
N VAL A 221 8.68 -3.96 15.21
CA VAL A 221 7.95 -5.15 15.62
C VAL A 221 8.94 -6.30 15.66
N ASP A 222 9.11 -6.92 16.82
CA ASP A 222 9.97 -8.09 17.04
C ASP A 222 9.12 -9.32 17.38
N PRO A 223 8.80 -10.18 16.39
CA PRO A 223 8.03 -11.38 16.63
C PRO A 223 8.74 -12.41 17.49
N ALA A 224 10.09 -12.44 17.48
CA ALA A 224 10.87 -13.42 18.22
C ALA A 224 10.78 -13.19 19.74
N ASN A 225 10.77 -11.92 20.16
CA ASN A 225 10.62 -11.52 21.54
C ASN A 225 9.20 -11.05 21.89
N ASN A 226 8.29 -11.10 20.90
CA ASN A 226 6.90 -10.66 21.03
C ASN A 226 6.80 -9.20 21.53
N GLN A 227 7.63 -8.32 20.97
CA GLN A 227 7.80 -6.96 21.41
C GLN A 227 7.45 -5.95 20.30
N VAL A 228 6.83 -4.86 20.70
CA VAL A 228 6.56 -3.69 19.85
C VAL A 228 7.18 -2.46 20.52
N VAL A 229 7.96 -1.71 19.75
CA VAL A 229 8.52 -0.41 20.18
C VAL A 229 7.74 0.68 19.48
N VAL A 230 7.35 1.69 20.23
CA VAL A 230 6.63 2.86 19.70
C VAL A 230 7.42 4.15 19.91
N ILE A 231 7.12 5.17 19.12
CA ILE A 231 7.75 6.49 19.15
C ILE A 231 6.68 7.58 19.10
N ASP A 232 6.83 8.63 19.87
CA ASP A 232 5.92 9.80 19.84
C ASP A 232 6.35 10.88 18.84
N GLU A 233 5.65 12.01 18.80
CA GLU A 233 5.97 13.15 17.93
C GLU A 233 7.33 13.78 18.26
N GLU A 234 7.73 13.76 19.52
CA GLU A 234 8.98 14.31 20.05
C GLU A 234 10.18 13.35 19.95
N GLY A 235 9.97 12.13 19.44
CA GLY A 235 11.02 11.13 19.29
C GLY A 235 11.26 10.25 20.53
N ASN A 236 10.40 10.32 21.55
CA ASN A 236 10.56 9.48 22.74
C ASN A 236 10.04 8.07 22.48
N THR A 237 10.79 7.09 22.97
CA THR A 237 10.48 5.66 22.82
C THR A 237 10.23 4.95 24.16
N ASP A 238 10.30 5.68 25.26
CA ASP A 238 10.14 5.10 26.63
C ASP A 238 8.66 4.97 27.03
N TYR A 239 7.97 4.04 26.34
CA TYR A 239 6.57 3.72 26.59
C TYR A 239 6.43 2.30 27.09
N ASP A 240 5.82 2.16 28.28
CA ASP A 240 5.36 0.85 28.78
C ASP A 240 4.01 0.51 28.14
N THR A 241 4.10 0.00 26.90
CA THR A 241 2.92 -0.31 26.06
C THR A 241 2.00 -1.36 26.69
N ASP A 242 2.47 -2.10 27.71
CA ASP A 242 1.68 -3.07 28.46
C ASP A 242 0.58 -2.46 29.34
N LYS A 243 0.62 -1.14 29.54
CA LYS A 243 -0.29 -0.45 30.46
C LYS A 243 -1.44 0.28 29.80
N TYR A 244 -1.36 0.52 28.50
CA TYR A 244 -2.31 1.38 27.82
C TYR A 244 -3.39 0.62 27.06
N ASN A 245 -4.61 1.17 27.10
CA ASN A 245 -5.62 0.83 26.12
C ASN A 245 -5.22 1.48 24.80
N ILE A 246 -5.18 0.69 23.74
CA ILE A 246 -4.70 1.15 22.43
C ILE A 246 -5.73 0.99 21.34
N LYS A 247 -5.63 1.86 20.33
CA LYS A 247 -6.39 1.75 19.09
C LYS A 247 -5.49 2.12 17.90
N ILE A 248 -5.41 1.26 16.90
CA ILE A 248 -4.76 1.60 15.63
C ILE A 248 -5.70 2.53 14.86
N ILE A 249 -5.33 3.81 14.76
CA ILE A 249 -6.12 4.83 14.06
C ILE A 249 -5.73 4.97 12.59
N ARG A 250 -4.49 4.62 12.24
CA ARG A 250 -4.00 4.55 10.88
C ARG A 250 -3.06 3.37 10.72
N SER A 251 -3.27 2.57 9.69
CA SER A 251 -2.43 1.42 9.40
C SER A 251 -1.06 1.83 8.86
N GLY A 252 -0.03 1.13 9.29
CA GLY A 252 1.31 1.16 8.70
C GLY A 252 1.40 0.49 7.34
N TYR A 253 0.45 -0.39 7.00
CA TYR A 253 0.34 -0.98 5.67
C TYR A 253 0.00 0.06 4.60
N ARG A 254 0.65 -0.03 3.44
CA ARG A 254 0.65 1.06 2.43
C ARG A 254 -0.26 0.83 1.22
N ASN A 255 -1.04 -0.25 1.16
CA ASN A 255 -1.92 -0.58 0.02
C ASN A 255 -1.19 -0.63 -1.33
N GLN A 256 0.05 -1.15 -1.35
CA GLN A 256 0.88 -1.27 -2.56
C GLN A 256 0.91 -2.72 -3.09
N GLN A 257 -0.16 -3.47 -2.87
CA GLN A 257 -0.24 -4.89 -3.20
C GLN A 257 -0.20 -5.21 -4.70
N SER A 258 -0.49 -4.26 -5.57
CA SER A 258 -0.42 -4.45 -7.03
C SER A 258 1.00 -4.31 -7.61
N VAL A 259 1.95 -3.85 -6.79
CA VAL A 259 3.33 -3.62 -7.22
C VAL A 259 4.14 -4.91 -7.13
N PRO A 260 4.89 -5.31 -8.20
CA PRO A 260 5.72 -6.50 -8.16
C PRO A 260 7.13 -6.22 -7.63
N VAL A 261 7.73 -7.19 -6.92
CA VAL A 261 9.17 -7.22 -6.62
C VAL A 261 9.97 -8.00 -7.65
N GLN A 262 9.32 -8.89 -8.40
CA GLN A 262 9.97 -9.65 -9.47
C GLN A 262 8.99 -9.90 -10.60
N SER A 263 9.46 -9.72 -11.83
CA SER A 263 8.70 -9.98 -13.06
C SER A 263 9.45 -10.97 -13.93
N LEU A 264 8.75 -11.99 -14.41
CA LEU A 264 9.29 -13.06 -15.24
C LEU A 264 8.52 -13.16 -16.54
N THR A 265 9.23 -13.39 -17.65
CA THR A 265 8.65 -13.77 -18.92
C THR A 265 9.15 -15.16 -19.30
N MET A 266 8.22 -16.07 -19.60
CA MET A 266 8.50 -17.48 -19.80
C MET A 266 7.79 -18.01 -21.04
N MET A 267 8.30 -19.11 -21.60
CA MET A 267 7.69 -19.81 -22.73
C MET A 267 6.86 -21.03 -22.32
N SER A 268 7.00 -21.49 -21.09
CA SER A 268 6.22 -22.61 -20.54
C SER A 268 5.32 -22.13 -19.41
N ASP A 269 4.18 -22.84 -19.23
CA ASP A 269 3.27 -22.60 -18.10
C ASP A 269 4.00 -22.90 -16.78
N PRO A 270 4.09 -21.92 -15.86
CA PRO A 270 4.74 -22.15 -14.57
C PRO A 270 3.88 -22.94 -13.57
N ILE A 271 2.59 -23.16 -13.85
CA ILE A 271 1.74 -23.97 -12.97
C ILE A 271 1.88 -25.43 -13.34
N LYS A 272 2.64 -26.21 -12.56
CA LYS A 272 2.86 -27.62 -12.76
C LYS A 272 2.40 -28.44 -11.56
N LYS A 273 1.45 -29.34 -11.78
CA LYS A 273 0.92 -30.24 -10.73
C LYS A 273 0.48 -29.53 -9.44
N GLY A 274 -0.12 -28.33 -9.56
CA GLY A 274 -0.60 -27.56 -8.42
C GLY A 274 0.48 -26.81 -7.65
N LYS A 275 1.67 -26.64 -8.24
CA LYS A 275 2.78 -25.85 -7.70
C LYS A 275 3.30 -24.88 -8.74
N LEU A 276 3.95 -23.84 -8.27
CA LEU A 276 4.62 -22.85 -9.09
C LEU A 276 6.07 -23.28 -9.36
N GLU A 277 6.43 -23.51 -10.63
CA GLU A 277 7.76 -23.90 -11.08
C GLU A 277 8.18 -23.06 -12.29
N PHE A 278 9.25 -22.31 -12.18
CA PHE A 278 9.74 -21.45 -13.26
C PHE A 278 10.69 -22.23 -14.17
N SER A 279 10.36 -22.26 -15.44
CA SER A 279 11.20 -22.86 -16.49
C SER A 279 11.04 -22.11 -17.81
N ASP A 280 11.99 -22.29 -18.72
CA ASP A 280 12.04 -21.62 -20.01
C ASP A 280 11.90 -20.10 -19.91
N VAL A 281 12.60 -19.50 -18.92
CA VAL A 281 12.59 -18.07 -18.69
C VAL A 281 13.42 -17.35 -19.74
N VAL A 282 12.83 -16.33 -20.37
CA VAL A 282 13.48 -15.52 -21.44
C VAL A 282 13.82 -14.11 -20.98
N ASN A 283 13.13 -13.61 -19.96
CA ASN A 283 13.42 -12.33 -19.34
C ASN A 283 13.04 -12.35 -17.86
N ALA A 284 13.87 -11.73 -17.03
CA ALA A 284 13.59 -11.59 -15.61
C ALA A 284 14.18 -10.29 -15.06
N GLY A 285 13.38 -9.56 -14.32
CA GLY A 285 13.76 -8.36 -13.57
C GLY A 285 13.31 -8.48 -12.12
N ALA A 286 14.06 -7.88 -11.20
CA ALA A 286 13.69 -7.78 -9.80
C ALA A 286 13.96 -6.38 -9.28
N VAL A 287 13.23 -5.98 -8.24
CA VAL A 287 13.40 -4.70 -7.55
C VAL A 287 13.43 -4.93 -6.04
N GLU A 288 14.23 -4.13 -5.36
CA GLU A 288 14.25 -4.05 -3.91
C GLU A 288 13.53 -2.78 -3.50
N TYR A 289 12.67 -2.89 -2.51
CA TYR A 289 12.02 -1.74 -1.87
C TYR A 289 12.71 -1.43 -0.55
N GLU A 290 12.72 -0.17 -0.19
CA GLU A 290 13.20 0.33 1.09
C GLU A 290 12.15 1.25 1.69
N SER A 291 12.00 1.22 3.01
CA SER A 291 11.08 2.09 3.76
C SER A 291 11.79 3.05 4.71
N ASN A 292 13.11 2.99 4.79
CA ASN A 292 13.95 3.89 5.59
C ASN A 292 14.84 4.74 4.68
N TRP A 293 14.69 6.09 4.76
CA TRP A 293 15.29 7.05 3.84
C TRP A 293 15.93 8.22 4.61
N ASP A 294 17.02 7.95 5.31
CA ASP A 294 17.72 8.94 6.15
C ASP A 294 18.24 10.15 5.36
N GLU A 295 18.46 9.97 4.05
CA GLU A 295 19.11 10.97 3.18
C GLU A 295 18.13 12.04 2.63
N THR A 296 16.82 11.93 2.92
CA THR A 296 15.82 12.89 2.43
C THR A 296 15.79 14.19 3.22
N LEU A 297 16.46 14.26 4.36
CA LEU A 297 16.41 15.39 5.29
C LEU A 297 16.94 16.70 4.74
N CYS A 298 17.97 16.65 3.89
CA CYS A 298 18.58 17.86 3.33
C CYS A 298 17.61 18.73 2.51
N GLU A 299 16.56 18.11 1.95
CA GLU A 299 15.61 18.80 1.08
C GLU A 299 14.33 19.25 1.80
N GLN A 300 14.12 18.81 3.04
CA GLN A 300 12.87 19.08 3.76
C GLN A 300 12.91 20.34 4.60
N PHE A 301 14.07 20.69 5.13
CA PHE A 301 14.17 21.67 6.19
C PHE A 301 15.16 22.77 5.85
N SER A 302 14.66 23.98 5.74
CA SER A 302 15.49 25.17 5.74
C SER A 302 16.19 25.27 7.10
N ALA A 303 17.48 25.57 7.10
CA ALA A 303 18.35 25.56 8.27
C ALA A 303 17.99 26.53 9.42
N THR A 304 16.90 27.27 9.30
CA THR A 304 16.51 28.32 10.25
C THR A 304 15.79 27.84 11.50
N ASP A 305 15.18 26.63 11.48
CA ASP A 305 14.34 26.14 12.60
C ASP A 305 14.65 24.70 13.00
N LYS A 306 15.91 24.42 13.33
CA LYS A 306 16.32 23.08 13.81
C LYS A 306 15.58 22.62 15.08
N ASP A 307 15.05 23.56 15.85
CA ASP A 307 14.34 23.26 17.10
C ASP A 307 12.86 22.87 16.88
N GLU A 308 12.33 23.04 15.65
CA GLU A 308 10.94 22.69 15.30
C GLU A 308 10.83 21.42 14.42
N ILE A 309 11.95 20.76 14.10
CA ILE A 309 11.94 19.56 13.29
C ILE A 309 11.36 18.40 14.12
N PRO A 310 10.27 17.75 13.69
CA PRO A 310 9.78 16.55 14.36
C PRO A 310 10.89 15.49 14.42
N GLN A 311 11.13 14.95 15.60
CA GLN A 311 12.14 13.87 15.76
C GLN A 311 11.57 12.48 15.45
N ASN A 312 10.33 12.43 14.98
CA ASN A 312 9.67 11.22 14.59
C ASN A 312 9.88 10.97 13.08
N PRO A 313 10.57 9.88 12.67
CA PRO A 313 10.93 9.61 11.28
C PRO A 313 9.73 9.34 10.36
N PHE A 314 8.57 9.02 10.93
CA PHE A 314 7.34 8.88 10.14
C PHE A 314 6.72 10.24 9.77
N LEU A 315 6.95 11.27 10.58
CA LEU A 315 6.48 12.64 10.32
C LEU A 315 7.42 13.38 9.37
N THR A 316 8.73 13.10 9.45
CA THR A 316 9.71 13.67 8.52
C THR A 316 9.69 12.99 7.14
N GLY A 317 9.04 11.81 7.03
CA GLY A 317 8.98 11.04 5.79
C GLY A 317 10.21 10.16 5.54
N GLU A 318 11.11 10.06 6.52
CA GLU A 318 12.27 9.16 6.48
C GLU A 318 11.85 7.70 6.54
N MET A 319 10.82 7.37 7.32
CA MET A 319 10.34 6.01 7.48
C MET A 319 8.90 5.80 6.99
N GLY A 320 8.60 4.55 6.68
CA GLY A 320 7.25 4.08 6.41
C GLY A 320 6.76 4.32 4.98
N ASN A 321 7.55 4.87 4.07
CA ASN A 321 7.22 5.05 2.66
C ASN A 321 8.08 4.12 1.80
N TYR A 322 7.46 3.04 1.28
CA TYR A 322 8.16 2.09 0.42
C TYR A 322 8.42 2.68 -0.96
N ARG A 323 9.70 2.73 -1.36
CA ARG A 323 10.17 3.20 -2.66
C ARG A 323 11.17 2.21 -3.22
N VAL A 324 11.35 2.20 -4.54
CA VAL A 324 12.35 1.34 -5.19
C VAL A 324 13.74 1.81 -4.81
N LYS A 325 14.53 0.93 -4.17
CA LYS A 325 15.93 1.18 -3.82
C LYS A 325 16.84 0.73 -4.94
N ARG A 326 16.71 -0.55 -5.37
CA ARG A 326 17.59 -1.16 -6.38
C ARG A 326 16.79 -1.93 -7.41
N SER A 327 17.31 -1.97 -8.61
CA SER A 327 16.81 -2.82 -9.67
C SER A 327 17.86 -3.81 -10.16
N TRP A 328 17.42 -4.98 -10.57
CA TRP A 328 18.23 -6.11 -10.96
C TRP A 328 17.70 -6.76 -12.22
N VAL A 329 18.61 -7.25 -13.06
CA VAL A 329 18.27 -8.00 -14.27
C VAL A 329 18.99 -9.34 -14.26
N TYR A 330 18.28 -10.39 -14.59
CA TYR A 330 18.88 -11.72 -14.67
C TYR A 330 19.70 -11.86 -15.96
N GLN A 331 20.95 -12.26 -15.84
CA GLN A 331 21.84 -12.46 -16.97
C GLN A 331 22.71 -13.70 -16.77
N THR A 332 22.38 -14.78 -17.45
CA THR A 332 23.16 -15.99 -17.53
C THR A 332 23.27 -16.43 -18.99
N PRO A 333 24.17 -17.39 -19.33
CA PRO A 333 24.21 -17.98 -20.66
C PRO A 333 22.83 -18.49 -21.08
N ARG A 334 22.49 -18.28 -22.35
CA ARG A 334 21.20 -18.71 -22.91
C ARG A 334 21.38 -19.98 -23.73
N VAL A 335 20.37 -20.81 -23.67
CA VAL A 335 20.28 -22.03 -24.46
C VAL A 335 18.96 -22.06 -25.23
N GLN A 336 18.88 -22.85 -26.26
CA GLN A 336 17.66 -23.01 -27.03
C GLN A 336 16.62 -23.77 -26.19
N SER A 337 15.38 -23.29 -26.17
CA SER A 337 14.30 -23.98 -25.47
C SER A 337 14.09 -25.40 -26.03
N ASN A 338 13.87 -26.37 -25.14
CA ASN A 338 13.51 -27.74 -25.50
C ASN A 338 12.05 -27.89 -25.99
N LEU A 339 11.30 -26.79 -26.04
CA LEU A 339 9.94 -26.80 -26.56
C LEU A 339 9.98 -27.00 -28.08
N ASN A 340 9.31 -28.03 -28.58
CA ASN A 340 9.12 -28.27 -30.02
C ASN A 340 8.20 -27.19 -30.64
N ARG A 341 8.65 -25.95 -30.65
CA ARG A 341 7.93 -24.83 -31.21
C ARG A 341 8.80 -24.10 -32.22
N ASN A 342 8.19 -23.63 -33.29
CA ASN A 342 8.81 -22.72 -34.25
C ASN A 342 8.81 -21.30 -33.68
N THR A 343 9.50 -21.11 -32.58
CA THR A 343 9.58 -19.76 -31.94
C THR A 343 10.76 -18.99 -32.50
N ASN A 344 10.57 -17.67 -32.65
CA ASN A 344 11.62 -16.77 -33.09
C ASN A 344 12.68 -16.42 -32.00
N ILE A 345 12.80 -17.22 -30.96
CA ILE A 345 13.81 -17.05 -29.91
C ILE A 345 15.20 -17.56 -30.35
N ARG A 346 15.45 -17.70 -31.61
CA ARG A 346 16.64 -18.35 -32.18
C ARG A 346 17.96 -17.79 -31.71
N LYS A 347 18.00 -16.51 -31.32
CA LYS A 347 19.25 -15.86 -30.88
C LYS A 347 19.29 -15.66 -29.39
N ASP A 348 18.13 -15.45 -28.77
CA ASP A 348 18.06 -15.07 -27.37
C ASP A 348 17.86 -16.27 -26.46
N GLY A 349 17.08 -17.28 -26.89
CA GLY A 349 16.87 -18.50 -26.13
C GLY A 349 16.31 -18.28 -24.71
N VAL A 350 16.40 -19.32 -23.92
CA VAL A 350 16.02 -19.30 -22.51
C VAL A 350 17.26 -19.25 -21.62
N TYR A 351 17.14 -18.68 -20.43
CA TYR A 351 18.23 -18.68 -19.46
C TYR A 351 18.55 -20.11 -19.01
N GLN A 352 19.82 -20.42 -18.99
CA GLN A 352 20.32 -21.68 -18.43
C GLN A 352 20.30 -21.58 -16.90
N ASN A 353 19.71 -22.57 -16.23
CA ASN A 353 19.70 -22.66 -14.77
C ASN A 353 19.12 -21.41 -14.09
N PHE A 354 17.91 -20.97 -14.52
CA PHE A 354 17.25 -19.84 -13.90
C PHE A 354 17.05 -20.05 -12.39
N SER A 355 17.40 -19.04 -11.60
CA SER A 355 17.16 -18.96 -10.17
C SER A 355 16.40 -17.65 -9.85
N SER A 356 15.31 -17.74 -9.11
CA SER A 356 14.53 -16.57 -8.68
C SER A 356 15.34 -15.69 -7.77
N PHE A 357 15.18 -14.36 -7.86
CA PHE A 357 15.84 -13.39 -6.98
C PHE A 357 15.34 -13.51 -5.55
N TYR A 358 14.02 -13.58 -5.40
CA TYR A 358 13.38 -13.86 -4.12
C TYR A 358 13.00 -15.33 -4.05
N GLN A 359 13.43 -15.99 -2.98
CA GLN A 359 13.13 -17.39 -2.71
C GLN A 359 12.51 -17.49 -1.31
N ASN A 360 11.46 -18.29 -1.20
CA ASN A 360 10.88 -18.64 0.08
C ASN A 360 11.56 -19.95 0.55
N PRO A 361 12.37 -19.93 1.61
CA PRO A 361 12.96 -21.14 2.14
C PRO A 361 11.86 -22.08 2.62
N THR A 362 11.84 -23.26 2.06
CA THR A 362 10.82 -24.29 2.30
C THR A 362 10.70 -24.65 3.78
N ASN A 363 9.49 -24.59 4.30
CA ASN A 363 8.99 -25.24 5.54
C ASN A 363 9.12 -24.53 6.87
N ASP A 364 9.49 -23.27 6.97
CA ASP A 364 9.40 -22.58 8.24
C ASP A 364 8.16 -21.68 8.31
N ARG A 365 7.44 -21.68 9.45
CA ARG A 365 6.23 -20.88 9.64
C ARG A 365 6.51 -19.39 9.76
N ILE A 366 7.76 -19.02 10.05
CA ILE A 366 8.29 -17.65 10.01
C ILE A 366 9.03 -17.49 8.67
N LYS A 367 8.29 -17.16 7.62
CA LYS A 367 8.82 -17.16 6.26
C LYS A 367 9.39 -15.80 5.90
N ASN A 368 10.68 -15.65 6.13
CA ASN A 368 11.43 -14.56 5.52
C ASN A 368 11.81 -14.97 4.10
N TRP A 369 11.45 -14.15 3.13
CA TRP A 369 11.94 -14.29 1.77
C TRP A 369 13.42 -13.93 1.74
N GLU A 370 14.22 -14.80 1.13
CA GLU A 370 15.66 -14.62 0.99
C GLU A 370 16.02 -14.11 -0.39
N LYS A 371 17.01 -13.22 -0.46
CA LYS A 371 17.55 -12.70 -1.71
C LYS A 371 18.66 -13.63 -2.21
N VAL A 372 18.61 -14.01 -3.48
CA VAL A 372 19.61 -14.83 -4.15
C VAL A 372 20.14 -14.07 -5.36
N GLU A 373 21.31 -13.46 -5.21
CA GLU A 373 21.89 -12.60 -6.25
C GLU A 373 22.63 -13.38 -7.34
N SER A 374 22.78 -14.72 -7.20
CA SER A 374 23.48 -15.54 -8.20
C SER A 374 22.77 -15.52 -9.55
N GLY A 375 23.48 -15.07 -10.58
CA GLY A 375 22.94 -14.88 -11.93
C GLY A 375 22.22 -13.57 -12.16
N TRP A 376 22.08 -12.74 -11.11
CA TRP A 376 21.48 -11.42 -11.20
C TRP A 376 22.57 -10.34 -11.29
N THR A 377 22.32 -9.36 -12.14
CA THR A 377 23.20 -8.22 -12.36
C THR A 377 22.52 -6.97 -11.86
N PHE A 378 23.20 -6.21 -11.02
CA PHE A 378 22.77 -4.90 -10.60
C PHE A 378 22.55 -3.98 -11.81
N ALA A 379 21.43 -3.28 -11.85
CA ALA A 379 21.08 -2.38 -12.95
C ALA A 379 21.09 -0.90 -12.53
N SER A 380 20.41 -0.56 -11.44
CA SER A 380 20.38 0.81 -10.92
C SER A 380 20.02 0.86 -9.45
N GLU A 381 20.35 1.97 -8.80
CA GLU A 381 19.99 2.28 -7.42
C GLU A 381 19.51 3.73 -7.33
N ALA A 382 18.34 3.93 -6.74
CA ALA A 382 17.89 5.25 -6.36
C ALA A 382 18.61 5.67 -5.09
N THR A 383 19.34 6.79 -5.14
CA THR A 383 20.20 7.28 -4.07
C THR A 383 19.60 8.43 -3.30
N LEU A 384 18.67 9.17 -3.92
CA LEU A 384 17.99 10.30 -3.27
C LEU A 384 16.55 10.43 -3.75
N PHE A 385 15.65 10.70 -2.79
CA PHE A 385 14.25 11.02 -3.04
C PHE A 385 13.86 12.37 -2.45
N SER A 386 12.88 13.03 -3.07
CA SER A 386 12.22 14.18 -2.47
C SER A 386 11.30 13.73 -1.32
N PRO A 387 10.90 14.66 -0.43
CA PRO A 387 9.93 14.38 0.64
C PRO A 387 8.60 13.79 0.11
N TYR A 388 8.25 14.14 -1.12
CA TYR A 388 7.02 13.69 -1.77
C TYR A 388 7.17 12.38 -2.57
N GLY A 389 8.37 11.77 -2.53
CA GLY A 389 8.62 10.47 -3.15
C GLY A 389 9.06 10.50 -4.62
N PHE A 390 9.43 11.67 -5.15
CA PHE A 390 10.04 11.77 -6.48
C PHE A 390 11.52 11.42 -6.40
N GLU A 391 12.00 10.60 -7.35
CA GLU A 391 13.41 10.26 -7.47
C GLU A 391 14.20 11.49 -7.92
N LEU A 392 15.14 11.92 -7.09
CA LEU A 392 16.01 13.06 -7.36
C LEU A 392 17.36 12.64 -7.93
N GLU A 393 17.87 11.48 -7.52
CA GLU A 393 19.16 10.97 -7.96
C GLU A 393 19.13 9.45 -8.07
N ASN A 394 19.75 8.92 -9.11
CA ASN A 394 20.00 7.50 -9.24
C ASN A 394 21.44 7.23 -9.74
N ARG A 395 21.87 5.99 -9.54
CA ARG A 395 23.17 5.49 -9.98
C ARG A 395 22.98 4.25 -10.84
N ASP A 396 23.61 4.20 -12.00
CA ASP A 396 23.59 3.05 -12.89
C ASP A 396 24.62 1.96 -12.50
N ALA A 397 24.61 0.84 -13.24
CA ALA A 397 25.53 -0.28 -13.03
C ALA A 397 27.02 0.08 -13.24
N LEU A 398 27.31 1.17 -13.94
CA LEU A 398 28.66 1.67 -14.18
C LEU A 398 29.10 2.71 -13.15
N GLY A 399 28.24 2.99 -12.16
CA GLY A 399 28.52 3.99 -11.12
C GLY A 399 28.29 5.44 -11.57
N ARG A 400 27.61 5.67 -12.71
CA ARG A 400 27.29 7.00 -13.20
C ARG A 400 25.98 7.48 -12.59
N TYR A 401 25.97 8.72 -12.16
CA TYR A 401 24.82 9.35 -11.56
C TYR A 401 23.95 10.04 -12.61
N SER A 402 22.65 10.05 -12.39
CA SER A 402 21.70 10.90 -13.10
C SER A 402 20.82 11.57 -12.07
N SER A 403 20.49 12.84 -12.27
CA SER A 403 19.70 13.59 -11.31
C SER A 403 18.59 14.39 -11.99
N SER A 404 17.50 14.61 -11.24
CA SER A 404 16.33 15.36 -11.68
C SER A 404 16.03 16.50 -10.70
N VAL A 405 16.00 17.72 -11.21
CA VAL A 405 15.64 18.89 -10.42
C VAL A 405 14.14 19.16 -10.62
N TYR A 406 13.43 19.28 -9.51
CA TYR A 406 11.99 19.60 -9.49
C TYR A 406 11.79 21.02 -8.97
N GLY A 407 10.87 21.76 -9.58
CA GLY A 407 10.40 23.07 -9.14
C GLY A 407 8.96 23.01 -8.63
N TYR A 408 8.44 24.19 -8.27
CA TYR A 408 7.06 24.37 -7.77
C TYR A 408 6.71 23.42 -6.60
N ASN A 409 7.54 23.43 -5.56
CA ASN A 409 7.46 22.52 -4.43
C ASN A 409 7.46 21.04 -4.86
N PHE A 410 8.44 20.64 -5.62
CA PHE A 410 8.61 19.27 -6.14
C PHE A 410 7.43 18.74 -6.97
N THR A 411 6.63 19.60 -7.57
CA THR A 411 5.48 19.16 -8.38
C THR A 411 5.79 18.96 -9.86
N LEU A 412 6.77 19.70 -10.40
CA LEU A 412 7.11 19.67 -11.81
C LEU A 412 8.61 19.37 -12.03
N PRO A 413 8.96 18.40 -12.91
CA PRO A 413 10.34 18.19 -13.30
C PRO A 413 10.80 19.38 -14.18
N MET A 414 11.89 20.03 -13.76
CA MET A 414 12.45 21.21 -14.42
C MET A 414 13.66 20.90 -15.28
N ALA A 415 14.52 20.00 -14.79
CA ALA A 415 15.74 19.60 -15.50
C ALA A 415 16.11 18.15 -15.17
N VAL A 416 16.78 17.50 -16.10
CA VAL A 416 17.43 16.20 -15.91
C VAL A 416 18.88 16.33 -16.29
N SER A 417 19.78 15.90 -15.43
CA SER A 417 21.22 15.90 -15.64
C SER A 417 21.76 14.48 -15.71
N PHE A 418 22.71 14.25 -16.61
CA PHE A 418 23.41 12.99 -16.77
C PHE A 418 24.87 13.15 -16.31
N ASP A 419 25.46 12.08 -15.77
CA ASP A 419 26.82 12.06 -15.20
C ASP A 419 27.02 13.12 -14.09
N SER A 420 25.93 13.42 -13.33
CA SER A 420 25.94 14.47 -12.33
C SER A 420 25.07 14.04 -11.14
N LYS A 421 25.58 14.27 -9.94
CA LYS A 421 24.81 14.12 -8.70
C LYS A 421 23.80 15.25 -8.55
N TYR A 422 22.77 15.04 -7.75
CA TYR A 422 21.73 16.04 -7.51
C TYR A 422 22.30 17.37 -7.04
N LYS A 423 23.25 17.35 -6.08
CA LYS A 423 23.94 18.56 -5.57
C LYS A 423 24.82 19.28 -6.59
N GLU A 424 25.15 18.63 -7.71
CA GLU A 424 25.96 19.19 -8.79
C GLU A 424 25.10 19.76 -9.92
N SER A 425 23.78 19.55 -9.85
CA SER A 425 22.81 19.96 -10.84
C SER A 425 22.01 21.16 -10.34
N GLY A 426 21.82 22.15 -11.19
CA GLY A 426 21.01 23.33 -10.86
C GLY A 426 20.19 23.80 -12.05
N ASN A 427 19.00 24.29 -11.78
CA ASN A 427 18.15 24.91 -12.78
C ASN A 427 17.40 26.09 -12.17
N ILE A 428 17.26 27.16 -12.93
CA ILE A 428 16.43 28.31 -12.60
C ILE A 428 15.60 28.72 -13.80
N ASN A 429 14.30 28.81 -13.61
CA ASN A 429 13.35 29.25 -14.64
C ASN A 429 12.87 30.68 -14.44
N PHE A 430 13.34 31.37 -13.40
CA PHE A 430 12.95 32.73 -12.98
C PHE A 430 11.46 32.92 -12.61
N GLU A 431 10.64 31.90 -12.73
CA GLU A 431 9.21 31.94 -12.41
C GLU A 431 8.88 31.26 -11.08
N ASP A 432 9.70 30.29 -10.66
CA ASP A 432 9.53 29.52 -9.44
C ASP A 432 10.27 30.12 -8.22
N VAL A 433 10.97 31.24 -8.44
CA VAL A 433 11.73 31.90 -7.37
C VAL A 433 10.80 32.78 -6.55
N LYS A 434 10.46 32.32 -5.36
CA LYS A 434 9.75 33.15 -4.36
C LYS A 434 10.73 34.12 -3.72
N LEU A 435 10.88 35.31 -4.30
CA LEU A 435 11.86 36.31 -3.91
C LEU A 435 11.66 36.90 -2.50
N ASN A 436 10.54 36.61 -1.83
CA ASN A 436 10.15 37.28 -0.57
C ASN A 436 9.72 36.33 0.56
N GLU A 437 9.88 35.02 0.43
CA GLU A 437 9.61 34.10 1.56
C GLU A 437 10.93 33.74 2.23
N GLU A 438 11.08 34.10 3.50
CA GLU A 438 12.26 33.78 4.34
C GLU A 438 12.54 32.28 4.48
N SER A 439 11.57 31.44 4.13
CA SER A 439 11.61 29.97 4.22
C SER A 439 11.98 29.23 2.92
N TYR A 440 12.09 29.93 1.79
CA TYR A 440 12.47 29.29 0.53
C TYR A 440 13.99 29.29 0.36
N VAL A 441 14.58 28.13 0.41
CA VAL A 441 16.00 27.91 0.11
C VAL A 441 16.08 27.25 -1.29
N PRO A 442 16.53 27.97 -2.33
CA PRO A 442 16.68 27.38 -3.64
C PRO A 442 17.80 26.32 -3.63
N HIS A 443 17.59 25.21 -4.33
CA HIS A 443 18.60 24.17 -4.50
C HIS A 443 19.91 24.71 -5.09
N PHE A 444 19.83 25.77 -5.88
CA PHE A 444 20.97 26.41 -6.51
C PHE A 444 20.80 27.92 -6.53
N THR A 445 21.87 28.68 -6.19
CA THR A 445 21.87 30.16 -6.31
C THR A 445 22.96 30.60 -7.26
N PHE A 446 22.64 31.54 -8.16
CA PHE A 446 23.59 32.16 -9.09
C PHE A 446 24.39 33.33 -8.48
N ASP A 447 24.09 33.67 -7.25
CA ASP A 447 24.75 34.75 -6.53
C ASP A 447 26.08 34.25 -5.96
N GLY A 448 27.13 34.21 -6.77
CA GLY A 448 28.44 33.55 -6.56
C GLY A 448 29.13 33.68 -5.20
N VAL A 449 28.47 34.32 -4.23
CA VAL A 449 28.91 34.47 -2.86
C VAL A 449 28.06 33.64 -1.86
N LYS A 450 26.86 33.22 -2.24
CA LYS A 450 25.90 32.50 -1.36
C LYS A 450 25.66 31.05 -1.73
N GLY A 451 26.00 30.64 -2.95
CA GLY A 451 25.79 29.28 -3.44
C GLY A 451 26.54 28.20 -2.65
N ASP A 452 27.71 28.57 -2.09
CA ASP A 452 28.57 27.64 -1.36
C ASP A 452 27.97 27.20 -0.01
N LYS A 453 27.08 27.98 0.60
CA LYS A 453 26.51 27.62 1.91
C LYS A 453 25.51 26.49 1.88
N MET A 454 24.77 26.33 0.78
CA MET A 454 23.77 25.26 0.68
C MET A 454 24.39 23.89 0.37
N SER A 455 25.49 23.87 -0.42
CA SER A 455 26.22 22.64 -0.68
C SER A 455 26.96 22.14 0.57
N GLU A 456 27.34 23.00 1.49
CA GLU A 456 27.98 22.61 2.75
C GLU A 456 27.01 21.99 3.76
N GLU A 457 25.75 22.49 3.85
CA GLU A 457 24.78 21.96 4.81
C GLU A 457 24.22 20.60 4.41
N CYS A 458 24.07 20.30 3.12
CA CYS A 458 23.69 18.99 2.62
C CYS A 458 24.86 18.00 2.46
N SER A 459 26.10 18.43 2.65
CA SER A 459 27.30 17.58 2.50
C SER A 459 27.73 16.87 3.78
N HIS A 460 27.03 17.06 4.90
CA HIS A 460 27.43 16.58 6.22
C HIS A 460 26.49 15.50 6.78
N SER A 461 26.23 14.50 6.00
CA SER A 461 25.66 13.25 6.53
C SER A 461 26.48 12.06 6.13
#